data_d138709e06f1dbb6d31e81efdc8f77da
#
_entry.id   d138709e06f1dbb6d31e81efdc8f77da
#
_cell.length_a   1.000
_cell.length_b   1.000
_cell.length_c   1.000
_cell.angle_alpha   90.00
_cell.angle_beta   90.00
_cell.angle_gamma   90.00
#
_symmetry.space_group_name_H-M   'P 1'
#
loop_
_entity.id
_entity.type
_entity.pdbx_description
1 polymer ?
#
loop_
_entity_poly.entity_id
_entity_poly.type
_entity_poly.pdbx_seq_one_letter_code
_entity_poly.pdbx_strand_id
1 'polypeptide(L)'
;MMKFFQKLGKSLMLPVACLPVCGILMGIGYILAPAAMAGEVQGFTAGGLAYSIGLFLIKAGGALIDNMSWLFAVGVAVGMADDSDGTAGLAGLVSMYMITTLLSPGAVAGITGHEAAPAFGKIINQFVGILSGLIGSACYNKYKTVKLPDALAFFSGKRAVAIFTAI
;
A
#
# COMPACT_ATOMS: atom_id res chain seq x y z
N MET A 1 4.25 -17.67 19.34
CA MET A 1 4.53 -17.63 17.89
C MET A 1 3.32 -17.96 17.03
N MET A 2 2.62 -19.08 17.26
CA MET A 2 1.46 -19.50 16.46
C MET A 2 0.35 -18.45 16.32
N LYS A 3 -0.01 -17.76 17.41
CA LYS A 3 -1.03 -16.69 17.42
C LYS A 3 -0.64 -15.48 16.53
N PHE A 4 0.65 -15.15 16.48
CA PHE A 4 1.16 -14.06 15.63
C PHE A 4 0.98 -14.39 14.14
N PHE A 5 1.40 -15.58 13.70
CA PHE A 5 1.25 -16.02 12.31
C PHE A 5 -0.22 -16.17 11.90
N GLN A 6 -1.09 -16.64 12.80
CA GLN A 6 -2.52 -16.70 12.55
C GLN A 6 -3.13 -15.29 12.38
N LYS A 7 -2.74 -14.34 13.23
CA LYS A 7 -3.20 -12.95 13.16
C LYS A 7 -2.70 -12.30 11.86
N LEU A 8 -1.42 -12.52 11.51
CA LEU A 8 -0.83 -12.04 10.26
C LEU A 8 -1.55 -12.62 9.04
N GLY A 9 -1.76 -13.94 8.99
CA GLY A 9 -2.49 -14.59 7.90
C GLY A 9 -3.90 -14.02 7.72
N LYS A 10 -4.63 -13.80 8.83
CA LYS A 10 -5.94 -13.15 8.80
C LYS A 10 -5.88 -11.71 8.29
N SER A 11 -4.84 -10.97 8.66
CA SER A 11 -4.65 -9.57 8.23
C SER A 11 -4.36 -9.46 6.73
N LEU A 12 -3.69 -10.46 6.14
CA LEU A 12 -3.41 -10.54 4.71
C LEU A 12 -4.66 -10.83 3.86
N MET A 13 -5.72 -11.38 4.46
CA MET A 13 -6.95 -11.68 3.71
C MET A 13 -7.65 -10.42 3.21
N LEU A 14 -7.59 -9.31 3.93
CA LEU A 14 -8.24 -8.04 3.56
C LEU A 14 -7.74 -7.49 2.22
N PRO A 15 -6.43 -7.25 2.01
CA PRO A 15 -5.91 -6.81 0.72
C PRO A 15 -6.11 -7.82 -0.39
N VAL A 16 -5.97 -9.13 -0.09
CA VAL A 16 -6.12 -10.21 -1.07
C VAL A 16 -7.57 -10.33 -1.56
N ALA A 17 -8.55 -9.99 -0.72
CA ALA A 17 -9.97 -10.04 -1.12
C ALA A 17 -10.33 -9.08 -2.27
N CYS A 18 -9.51 -8.07 -2.56
CA CYS A 18 -9.70 -7.17 -3.70
C CYS A 18 -9.33 -7.82 -5.04
N LEU A 19 -8.46 -8.86 -5.06
CA LEU A 19 -7.95 -9.46 -6.29
C LEU A 19 -9.01 -10.04 -7.21
N PRO A 20 -10.01 -10.82 -6.74
CA PRO A 20 -11.05 -11.35 -7.62
C PRO A 20 -11.83 -10.25 -8.33
N VAL A 21 -12.10 -9.13 -7.64
CA VAL A 21 -12.80 -7.97 -8.25
C VAL A 21 -11.95 -7.36 -9.35
N CYS A 22 -10.64 -7.17 -9.09
CA CYS A 22 -9.70 -6.67 -10.10
C CYS A 22 -9.65 -7.58 -11.33
N GLY A 23 -9.59 -8.89 -11.12
CA GLY A 23 -9.57 -9.89 -12.19
C GLY A 23 -10.83 -9.85 -13.04
N ILE A 24 -12.01 -9.72 -12.44
CA ILE A 24 -13.28 -9.60 -13.15
C ILE A 24 -13.33 -8.29 -13.98
N LEU A 25 -12.95 -7.16 -13.39
CA LEU A 25 -12.92 -5.87 -14.08
C LEU A 25 -11.99 -5.91 -15.28
N MET A 26 -10.76 -6.42 -15.10
CA MET A 26 -9.80 -6.55 -16.20
C MET A 26 -10.27 -7.55 -17.25
N GLY A 27 -10.84 -8.69 -16.85
CA GLY A 27 -11.34 -9.70 -17.76
C GLY A 27 -12.45 -9.17 -18.67
N ILE A 28 -13.44 -8.48 -18.11
CA ILE A 28 -14.51 -7.82 -18.89
C ILE A 28 -13.90 -6.71 -19.77
N GLY A 29 -12.95 -5.95 -19.23
CA GLY A 29 -12.27 -4.89 -19.96
C GLY A 29 -11.55 -5.41 -21.20
N TYR A 30 -10.83 -6.53 -21.11
CA TYR A 30 -10.13 -7.15 -22.25
C TYR A 30 -11.08 -7.75 -23.28
N ILE A 31 -12.28 -8.19 -22.89
CA ILE A 31 -13.32 -8.63 -23.85
C ILE A 31 -13.81 -7.45 -24.69
N LEU A 32 -13.99 -6.28 -24.06
CA LEU A 32 -14.45 -5.06 -24.74
C LEU A 32 -13.35 -4.33 -25.52
N ALA A 33 -12.11 -4.49 -25.10
CA ALA A 33 -10.94 -3.85 -25.71
C ALA A 33 -9.80 -4.87 -25.95
N PRO A 34 -9.97 -5.82 -26.87
CA PRO A 34 -8.98 -6.89 -27.11
C PRO A 34 -7.64 -6.37 -27.61
N ALA A 35 -7.58 -5.26 -28.34
CA ALA A 35 -6.34 -4.64 -28.78
C ALA A 35 -5.43 -4.18 -27.61
N ALA A 36 -6.02 -3.89 -26.46
CA ALA A 36 -5.27 -3.53 -25.25
C ALA A 36 -4.44 -4.69 -24.69
N MET A 37 -4.77 -5.95 -24.99
CA MET A 37 -3.95 -7.12 -24.61
C MET A 37 -2.60 -7.14 -25.37
N ALA A 38 -2.59 -6.64 -26.61
CA ALA A 38 -1.38 -6.54 -27.42
C ALA A 38 -0.56 -5.26 -27.09
N GLY A 39 -1.00 -4.45 -26.14
CA GLY A 39 -0.39 -3.17 -25.80
C GLY A 39 -0.73 -2.05 -26.78
N GLU A 40 -1.64 -2.28 -27.71
CA GLU A 40 -2.11 -1.28 -28.66
C GLU A 40 -3.23 -0.44 -28.05
N VAL A 41 -3.04 0.86 -28.01
CA VAL A 41 -4.07 1.81 -27.57
C VAL A 41 -4.70 2.45 -28.79
N GLN A 42 -5.90 2.00 -29.14
CA GLN A 42 -6.71 2.65 -30.15
C GLN A 42 -7.43 3.86 -29.54
N GLY A 43 -7.41 4.98 -30.24
CA GLY A 43 -8.14 6.17 -29.78
C GLY A 43 -9.67 5.97 -29.78
N PHE A 44 -10.38 6.86 -29.08
CA PHE A 44 -11.85 6.82 -28.97
C PHE A 44 -12.57 6.75 -30.34
N THR A 45 -12.05 7.45 -31.33
CA THR A 45 -12.57 7.48 -32.72
C THR A 45 -12.43 6.15 -33.43
N ALA A 46 -11.42 5.34 -33.14
CA ALA A 46 -11.16 4.06 -33.81
C ALA A 46 -11.85 2.87 -33.10
N GLY A 47 -11.97 2.92 -31.76
CA GLY A 47 -12.50 1.83 -30.96
C GLY A 47 -13.96 1.98 -30.49
N GLY A 48 -14.54 3.16 -30.63
CA GLY A 48 -15.91 3.46 -30.19
C GLY A 48 -16.09 3.45 -28.67
N LEU A 49 -17.33 3.64 -28.21
CA LEU A 49 -17.70 3.73 -26.81
C LEU A 49 -17.37 2.43 -26.03
N ALA A 50 -17.62 1.27 -26.62
CA ALA A 50 -17.36 -0.02 -25.99
C ALA A 50 -15.86 -0.22 -25.68
N TYR A 51 -14.97 0.16 -26.57
CA TYR A 51 -13.53 0.11 -26.40
C TYR A 51 -13.08 1.03 -25.24
N SER A 52 -13.62 2.25 -25.17
CA SER A 52 -13.30 3.20 -24.09
C SER A 52 -13.76 2.69 -22.73
N ILE A 53 -14.93 2.07 -22.64
CA ILE A 53 -15.42 1.41 -21.41
C ILE A 53 -14.49 0.25 -21.04
N GLY A 54 -14.09 -0.56 -22.02
CA GLY A 54 -13.13 -1.65 -21.82
C GLY A 54 -11.80 -1.17 -21.24
N LEU A 55 -11.21 -0.11 -21.81
CA LEU A 55 -10.00 0.50 -21.29
C LEU A 55 -10.17 1.04 -19.87
N PHE A 56 -11.29 1.67 -19.58
CA PHE A 56 -11.60 2.16 -18.23
C PHE A 56 -11.62 1.01 -17.22
N LEU A 57 -12.27 -0.12 -17.55
CA LEU A 57 -12.35 -1.29 -16.69
C LEU A 57 -10.95 -1.92 -16.47
N ILE A 58 -10.13 -2.01 -17.52
CA ILE A 58 -8.75 -2.50 -17.43
C ILE A 58 -7.94 -1.62 -16.49
N LYS A 59 -8.03 -0.29 -16.66
CA LYS A 59 -7.30 0.66 -15.81
C LYS A 59 -7.79 0.64 -14.37
N ALA A 60 -9.09 0.52 -14.15
CA ALA A 60 -9.68 0.42 -12.81
C ALA A 60 -9.21 -0.85 -12.06
N GLY A 61 -9.22 -2.01 -12.74
CA GLY A 61 -8.70 -3.25 -12.17
C GLY A 61 -7.19 -3.21 -11.94
N GLY A 62 -6.44 -2.71 -12.93
CA GLY A 62 -4.98 -2.56 -12.86
C GLY A 62 -4.54 -1.62 -11.75
N ALA A 63 -5.24 -0.52 -11.51
CA ALA A 63 -4.90 0.45 -10.48
C ALA A 63 -4.80 -0.16 -9.07
N LEU A 64 -5.66 -1.13 -8.75
CA LEU A 64 -5.60 -1.83 -7.47
C LEU A 64 -4.43 -2.82 -7.42
N ILE A 65 -4.17 -3.54 -8.52
CA ILE A 65 -3.07 -4.52 -8.61
C ILE A 65 -1.73 -3.81 -8.54
N ASP A 66 -1.55 -2.72 -9.28
CA ASP A 66 -0.32 -1.94 -9.33
C ASP A 66 0.03 -1.30 -7.97
N ASN A 67 -1.01 -0.93 -7.20
CA ASN A 67 -0.86 -0.33 -5.88
C ASN A 67 -1.07 -1.31 -4.71
N MET A 68 -0.94 -2.61 -4.96
CA MET A 68 -1.21 -3.64 -3.97
C MET A 68 -0.30 -3.55 -2.75
N SER A 69 0.96 -3.13 -2.91
CA SER A 69 1.89 -2.91 -1.81
C SER A 69 1.37 -1.93 -0.76
N TRP A 70 0.69 -0.86 -1.20
CA TRP A 70 0.05 0.12 -0.32
C TRP A 70 -1.16 -0.46 0.42
N LEU A 71 -1.95 -1.29 -0.27
CA LEU A 71 -3.07 -2.00 0.35
C LEU A 71 -2.59 -2.98 1.43
N PHE A 72 -1.46 -3.68 1.20
CA PHE A 72 -0.85 -4.53 2.20
C PHE A 72 -0.34 -3.74 3.40
N ALA A 73 0.31 -2.58 3.19
CA ALA A 73 0.79 -1.75 4.29
C ALA A 73 -0.35 -1.33 5.22
N VAL A 74 -1.45 -0.85 4.66
CA VAL A 74 -2.63 -0.44 5.44
C VAL A 74 -3.36 -1.64 6.05
N GLY A 75 -3.66 -2.67 5.24
CA GLY A 75 -4.43 -3.84 5.67
C GLY A 75 -3.74 -4.64 6.77
N VAL A 76 -2.43 -4.85 6.66
CA VAL A 76 -1.63 -5.54 7.69
C VAL A 76 -1.55 -4.69 8.95
N ALA A 77 -1.35 -3.37 8.83
CA ALA A 77 -1.28 -2.49 9.99
C ALA A 77 -2.57 -2.51 10.80
N VAL A 78 -3.74 -2.40 10.15
CA VAL A 78 -5.04 -2.47 10.82
C VAL A 78 -5.31 -3.86 11.40
N GLY A 79 -5.05 -4.91 10.62
CA GLY A 79 -5.32 -6.29 11.03
C GLY A 79 -4.42 -6.79 12.17
N MET A 80 -3.19 -6.27 12.27
CA MET A 80 -2.24 -6.59 13.35
C MET A 80 -2.39 -5.66 14.56
N ALA A 81 -3.14 -4.56 14.46
CA ALA A 81 -3.48 -3.74 15.61
C ALA A 81 -4.37 -4.50 16.62
N ASP A 82 -4.24 -4.17 17.91
CA ASP A 82 -4.97 -4.89 18.96
C ASP A 82 -6.48 -4.61 18.92
N ASP A 83 -6.85 -3.41 18.51
CA ASP A 83 -8.23 -2.90 18.45
C ASP A 83 -8.73 -2.69 17.01
N SER A 84 -7.93 -3.09 16.00
CA SER A 84 -8.24 -2.94 14.57
C SER A 84 -8.63 -1.51 14.18
N ASP A 85 -7.99 -0.51 14.79
CA ASP A 85 -8.27 0.91 14.60
C ASP A 85 -7.69 1.44 13.28
N GLY A 86 -8.42 2.33 12.62
CA GLY A 86 -7.98 2.96 11.37
C GLY A 86 -6.70 3.80 11.50
N THR A 87 -6.41 4.34 12.68
CA THR A 87 -5.14 5.04 12.95
C THR A 87 -3.91 4.14 12.82
N ALA A 88 -4.06 2.83 13.06
CA ALA A 88 -3.00 1.87 12.78
C ALA A 88 -2.72 1.77 11.27
N GLY A 89 -3.78 1.84 10.44
CA GLY A 89 -3.64 1.89 8.99
C GLY A 89 -2.87 3.12 8.51
N LEU A 90 -3.14 4.28 9.11
CA LEU A 90 -2.38 5.49 8.85
C LEU A 90 -0.91 5.33 9.22
N ALA A 91 -0.60 4.71 10.36
CA ALA A 91 0.77 4.41 10.76
C ALA A 91 1.48 3.49 9.74
N GLY A 92 0.80 2.44 9.26
CA GLY A 92 1.32 1.57 8.21
C GLY A 92 1.59 2.31 6.90
N LEU A 93 0.69 3.21 6.51
CA LEU A 93 0.86 4.06 5.34
C LEU A 93 2.05 5.01 5.49
N VAL A 94 2.19 5.68 6.63
CA VAL A 94 3.34 6.56 6.93
C VAL A 94 4.65 5.77 6.87
N SER A 95 4.71 4.58 7.49
CA SER A 95 5.87 3.69 7.41
C SER A 95 6.23 3.36 5.96
N MET A 96 5.23 3.04 5.12
CA MET A 96 5.44 2.75 3.70
C MET A 96 6.00 3.96 2.94
N TYR A 97 5.45 5.16 3.17
CA TYR A 97 5.98 6.38 2.56
C TYR A 97 7.42 6.67 2.99
N MET A 98 7.73 6.54 4.27
CA MET A 98 9.10 6.76 4.76
C MET A 98 10.09 5.79 4.12
N ILE A 99 9.78 4.49 4.11
CA ILE A 99 10.65 3.46 3.52
C ILE A 99 10.83 3.71 2.02
N THR A 100 9.76 3.93 1.26
CA THR A 100 9.85 4.09 -0.19
C THR A 100 10.52 5.39 -0.61
N THR A 101 10.38 6.46 0.17
CA THR A 101 11.01 7.75 -0.11
C THR A 101 12.49 7.73 0.26
N LEU A 102 12.84 7.26 1.47
CA LEU A 102 14.22 7.24 1.95
C LEU A 102 15.10 6.25 1.19
N LEU A 103 14.54 5.14 0.75
CA LEU A 103 15.24 4.13 -0.03
C LEU A 103 15.02 4.30 -1.56
N SER A 104 14.46 5.41 -2.00
CA SER A 104 14.40 5.70 -3.44
C SER A 104 15.82 5.87 -4.02
N PRO A 105 16.06 5.53 -5.29
CA PRO A 105 17.39 5.63 -5.89
C PRO A 105 18.01 7.02 -5.74
N GLY A 106 17.21 8.07 -5.90
CA GLY A 106 17.67 9.46 -5.76
C GLY A 106 18.06 9.82 -4.33
N ALA A 107 17.26 9.38 -3.34
CA ALA A 107 17.58 9.65 -1.93
C ALA A 107 18.83 8.88 -1.49
N VAL A 108 18.95 7.60 -1.88
CA VAL A 108 20.13 6.79 -1.58
C VAL A 108 21.40 7.37 -2.20
N ALA A 109 21.33 7.77 -3.47
CA ALA A 109 22.47 8.41 -4.14
C ALA A 109 22.85 9.75 -3.45
N GLY A 110 21.88 10.55 -3.05
CA GLY A 110 22.11 11.82 -2.34
C GLY A 110 22.72 11.64 -0.94
N ILE A 111 22.32 10.58 -0.21
CA ILE A 111 22.82 10.29 1.15
C ILE A 111 24.20 9.62 1.11
N THR A 112 24.41 8.67 0.21
CA THR A 112 25.64 7.86 0.16
C THR A 112 26.73 8.46 -0.73
N GLY A 113 26.39 9.39 -1.63
CA GLY A 113 27.30 9.95 -2.62
C GLY A 113 27.71 8.96 -3.74
N HIS A 114 27.06 7.79 -3.81
CA HIS A 114 27.30 6.75 -4.82
C HIS A 114 26.02 6.44 -5.58
N GLU A 115 26.15 5.91 -6.80
CA GLU A 115 24.99 5.44 -7.55
C GLU A 115 24.25 4.33 -6.79
N ALA A 116 22.92 4.47 -6.71
CA ALA A 116 22.09 3.50 -6.03
C ALA A 116 22.05 2.16 -6.80
N ALA A 117 22.14 1.03 -6.10
CA ALA A 117 22.00 -0.27 -6.71
C ALA A 117 20.62 -0.42 -7.39
N PRO A 118 20.51 -1.17 -8.52
CA PRO A 118 19.23 -1.34 -9.25
C PRO A 118 18.08 -1.88 -8.40
N ALA A 119 18.40 -2.56 -7.30
CA ALA A 119 17.42 -3.08 -6.35
C ALA A 119 16.56 -1.96 -5.71
N PHE A 120 17.12 -0.77 -5.51
CA PHE A 120 16.37 0.37 -4.95
C PHE A 120 15.28 0.91 -5.89
N GLY A 121 15.36 0.63 -7.19
CA GLY A 121 14.29 0.93 -8.14
C GLY A 121 13.06 0.03 -8.01
N LYS A 122 13.15 -1.10 -7.27
CA LYS A 122 12.08 -2.08 -7.08
C LYS A 122 11.59 -2.18 -5.63
N ILE A 123 11.76 -1.12 -4.85
CA ILE A 123 11.35 -1.09 -3.44
C ILE A 123 9.85 -1.18 -3.26
N ILE A 124 9.05 -0.63 -4.19
CA ILE A 124 7.59 -0.70 -4.11
C ILE A 124 7.16 -2.12 -4.52
N ASN A 125 7.07 -3.00 -3.53
CA ASN A 125 6.62 -4.38 -3.70
C ASN A 125 5.79 -4.84 -2.49
N GLN A 126 5.08 -5.96 -2.63
CA GLN A 126 4.18 -6.48 -1.59
C GLN A 126 4.90 -6.84 -0.29
N PHE A 127 6.14 -7.32 -0.39
CA PHE A 127 6.93 -7.68 0.79
C PHE A 127 7.23 -6.44 1.65
N VAL A 128 7.67 -5.34 1.03
CA VAL A 128 7.90 -4.07 1.71
C VAL A 128 6.58 -3.52 2.28
N GLY A 129 5.47 -3.68 1.56
CA GLY A 129 4.14 -3.34 2.07
C GLY A 129 3.78 -4.09 3.36
N ILE A 130 4.00 -5.40 3.40
CA ILE A 130 3.76 -6.22 4.61
C ILE A 130 4.67 -5.77 5.76
N LEU A 131 5.97 -5.55 5.51
CA LEU A 131 6.91 -5.07 6.53
C LEU A 131 6.49 -3.70 7.07
N SER A 132 6.11 -2.77 6.21
CA SER A 132 5.62 -1.45 6.60
C SER A 132 4.37 -1.55 7.48
N GLY A 133 3.44 -2.45 7.13
CA GLY A 133 2.26 -2.71 7.93
C GLY A 133 2.58 -3.28 9.31
N LEU A 134 3.57 -4.20 9.40
CA LEU A 134 4.03 -4.74 10.68
C LEU A 134 4.69 -3.66 11.55
N ILE A 135 5.55 -2.81 10.98
CA ILE A 135 6.16 -1.68 11.69
C ILE A 135 5.07 -0.73 12.18
N GLY A 136 4.13 -0.32 11.31
CA GLY A 136 3.03 0.56 11.68
C GLY A 136 2.17 0.00 12.80
N SER A 137 1.81 -1.29 12.77
CA SER A 137 1.04 -1.95 13.83
C SER A 137 1.81 -2.06 15.14
N ALA A 138 3.13 -2.35 15.08
CA ALA A 138 3.97 -2.43 16.26
C ALA A 138 4.09 -1.05 16.94
N CYS A 139 4.31 0.01 16.16
CA CYS A 139 4.31 1.38 16.65
C CYS A 139 2.95 1.75 17.25
N TYR A 140 1.85 1.41 16.57
CA TYR A 140 0.50 1.66 17.06
C TYR A 140 0.26 0.99 18.41
N ASN A 141 0.48 -0.32 18.52
CA ASN A 141 0.23 -1.08 19.74
C ASN A 141 1.08 -0.58 20.91
N LYS A 142 2.30 -0.09 20.64
CA LYS A 142 3.21 0.43 21.66
C LYS A 142 2.88 1.85 22.11
N TYR A 143 2.50 2.72 21.18
CA TYR A 143 2.41 4.16 21.44
C TYR A 143 0.97 4.71 21.53
N LYS A 144 -0.05 3.91 21.26
CA LYS A 144 -1.48 4.35 21.29
C LYS A 144 -1.94 4.92 22.65
N THR A 145 -1.26 4.60 23.73
CA THR A 145 -1.61 5.03 25.10
C THR A 145 -0.65 6.06 25.68
N VAL A 146 0.34 6.51 24.90
CA VAL A 146 1.34 7.48 25.37
C VAL A 146 0.66 8.84 25.64
N LYS A 147 0.87 9.34 26.85
CA LYS A 147 0.46 10.69 27.24
C LYS A 147 1.65 11.63 27.08
N LEU A 148 1.50 12.65 26.25
CA LEU A 148 2.49 13.71 26.07
C LEU A 148 2.24 14.82 27.11
N PRO A 149 3.26 15.65 27.43
CA PRO A 149 3.11 16.83 28.27
C PRO A 149 2.02 17.77 27.79
N ASP A 150 1.46 18.58 28.68
CA ASP A 150 0.30 19.46 28.41
C ASP A 150 0.48 20.37 27.18
N ALA A 151 1.70 20.81 26.91
CA ALA A 151 2.02 21.60 25.71
C ALA A 151 1.80 20.85 24.39
N LEU A 152 1.87 19.51 24.41
CA LEU A 152 1.70 18.62 23.26
C LEU A 152 0.50 17.69 23.42
N ALA A 153 -0.40 17.98 24.36
CA ALA A 153 -1.55 17.14 24.68
C ALA A 153 -2.45 16.88 23.47
N PHE A 154 -2.51 17.84 22.53
CA PHE A 154 -3.25 17.68 21.26
C PHE A 154 -2.76 16.48 20.42
N PHE A 155 -1.46 16.18 20.47
CA PHE A 155 -0.84 15.06 19.75
C PHE A 155 -0.80 13.78 20.58
N SER A 156 -1.38 13.75 21.79
CA SER A 156 -1.33 12.62 22.70
C SER A 156 -2.16 11.42 22.21
N GLY A 157 -1.79 10.22 22.65
CA GLY A 157 -2.52 8.98 22.36
C GLY A 157 -2.39 8.53 20.90
N LYS A 158 -3.48 8.11 20.28
CA LYS A 158 -3.50 7.55 18.92
C LYS A 158 -2.96 8.50 17.84
N ARG A 159 -3.04 9.82 18.05
CA ARG A 159 -2.54 10.85 17.13
C ARG A 159 -1.01 10.90 17.07
N ALA A 160 -0.35 10.59 18.18
CA ALA A 160 1.12 10.54 18.25
C ALA A 160 1.72 9.37 17.45
N VAL A 161 0.95 8.32 17.21
CA VAL A 161 1.45 7.09 16.57
C VAL A 161 2.06 7.36 15.21
N ALA A 162 1.40 8.17 14.36
CA ALA A 162 1.91 8.50 13.04
C ALA A 162 3.28 9.21 13.11
N ILE A 163 3.47 10.08 14.12
CA ILE A 163 4.75 10.79 14.35
C ILE A 163 5.83 9.80 14.78
N PHE A 164 5.53 8.92 15.74
CA PHE A 164 6.47 7.90 16.21
C PHE A 164 6.79 6.84 15.15
N THR A 165 5.91 6.64 14.19
CA THR A 165 6.15 5.71 13.08
C THR A 165 7.09 6.32 12.03
N ALA A 166 7.15 7.64 11.94
CA ALA A 166 8.00 8.36 11.00
C ALA A 166 9.46 8.53 11.50
N ILE A 167 9.71 8.28 12.79
CA ILE A 167 11.04 8.36 13.43
C ILE A 167 11.67 6.97 13.52
#